data_a3b3d2fee64f7bc7393ac5ec822d75ed
#
_entry.id   a3b3d2fee64f7bc7393ac5ec822d75ed
#
_cell.length_a   1.000
_cell.length_b   1.000
_cell.length_c   1.000
_cell.angle_alpha   90.00
_cell.angle_beta   90.00
_cell.angle_gamma   90.00
#
_symmetry.space_group_name_H-M   'P 1'
#
loop_
_entity.id
_entity.type
_entity.pdbx_description
1 polymer ?
#
loop_
_entity_poly.entity_id
_entity_poly.type
_entity_poly.pdbx_seq_one_letter_code
_entity_poly.pdbx_strand_id
1 'polypeptide(L)'
;MAYIDFMSVLHKSTSRDYLGRVNDKNYPKAKAAKLAKKWGFDYWDGDRRINYGGYKYIEGRWEKIASELIRHYKLTNNSKILDIGCGKGFLLHDFKKLLPGITTRGLDVSEYAISNSKEEIKGFLDHGCASALPYEANSFDLAFSINTFHNLGNKKLELALKEISRVSNKQYFCVESYRTEEEKANLLFWQVTCEQFNNPEDWEWWVSKTEYEGDFSFIYFE
;
A
#
# COMPACT_ATOMS: atom_id res chain seq x y z
N MET A 1 8.57 -17.62 -1.69
CA MET A 1 8.25 -16.43 -2.48
C MET A 1 7.36 -16.85 -3.65
N ALA A 2 6.17 -16.28 -3.79
CA ALA A 2 5.24 -16.54 -4.88
C ALA A 2 4.51 -15.27 -5.33
N TYR A 3 4.11 -15.21 -6.61
CA TYR A 3 3.15 -14.22 -7.08
C TYR A 3 1.75 -14.65 -6.65
N ILE A 4 1.10 -13.85 -5.79
CA ILE A 4 -0.25 -14.13 -5.28
C ILE A 4 -1.07 -12.85 -5.28
N ASP A 5 -2.06 -12.78 -6.15
CA ASP A 5 -2.89 -11.59 -6.31
C ASP A 5 -4.12 -11.60 -5.39
N PHE A 6 -3.96 -11.07 -4.17
CA PHE A 6 -5.07 -10.84 -3.26
C PHE A 6 -5.91 -9.61 -3.64
N MET A 7 -5.39 -8.74 -4.52
CA MET A 7 -6.10 -7.52 -4.90
C MET A 7 -7.16 -7.76 -5.98
N SER A 8 -7.08 -8.84 -6.75
CA SER A 8 -8.03 -9.18 -7.83
C SER A 8 -9.48 -9.31 -7.37
N VAL A 9 -9.71 -9.58 -6.09
CA VAL A 9 -11.07 -9.57 -5.50
C VAL A 9 -11.70 -8.17 -5.47
N LEU A 10 -10.89 -7.11 -5.55
CA LEU A 10 -11.34 -5.71 -5.59
C LEU A 10 -11.01 -5.02 -6.92
N HIS A 11 -9.90 -5.37 -7.54
CA HIS A 11 -9.37 -4.73 -8.75
C HIS A 11 -9.04 -5.79 -9.80
N LYS A 12 -10.00 -6.10 -10.67
CA LYS A 12 -9.74 -7.00 -11.82
C LYS A 12 -8.99 -6.28 -12.93
N SER A 13 -9.28 -5.00 -13.12
CA SER A 13 -8.58 -4.10 -14.03
C SER A 13 -8.67 -2.67 -13.52
N THR A 14 -7.72 -1.83 -13.92
CA THR A 14 -7.71 -0.42 -13.56
C THR A 14 -7.73 0.43 -14.82
N SER A 15 -8.91 0.95 -15.17
CA SER A 15 -9.06 1.91 -16.27
C SER A 15 -9.38 3.31 -15.72
N ARG A 16 -8.79 4.33 -16.30
CA ARG A 16 -8.91 5.74 -15.87
C ARG A 16 -8.95 6.67 -17.08
N ASP A 17 -9.38 7.90 -16.87
CA ASP A 17 -9.21 8.98 -17.84
C ASP A 17 -7.77 9.53 -17.78
N TYR A 18 -6.87 8.82 -18.46
CA TYR A 18 -5.44 9.14 -18.46
C TYR A 18 -5.16 10.47 -19.18
N LEU A 19 -5.82 10.73 -20.30
CA LEU A 19 -5.63 11.95 -21.07
C LEU A 19 -6.21 13.17 -20.34
N GLY A 20 -7.40 13.03 -19.75
CA GLY A 20 -7.98 14.08 -18.90
C GLY A 20 -7.06 14.41 -17.73
N ARG A 21 -6.42 13.39 -17.14
CA ARG A 21 -5.45 13.57 -16.06
C ARG A 21 -4.25 14.42 -16.47
N VAL A 22 -3.65 14.15 -17.64
CA VAL A 22 -2.44 14.86 -18.10
C VAL A 22 -2.77 16.27 -18.57
N ASN A 23 -3.96 16.46 -19.18
CA ASN A 23 -4.38 17.71 -19.79
C ASN A 23 -5.11 18.66 -18.82
N ASP A 24 -5.25 18.31 -17.55
CA ASP A 24 -5.93 19.15 -16.56
C ASP A 24 -5.16 20.46 -16.34
N LYS A 25 -5.75 21.59 -16.77
CA LYS A 25 -5.16 22.92 -16.67
C LYS A 25 -5.12 23.46 -15.26
N ASN A 26 -6.05 23.05 -14.39
CA ASN A 26 -6.15 23.53 -13.02
C ASN A 26 -5.18 22.77 -12.09
N TYR A 27 -4.98 21.49 -12.37
CA TYR A 27 -4.06 20.62 -11.65
C TYR A 27 -3.10 19.91 -12.62
N PRO A 28 -2.21 20.67 -13.30
CA PRO A 28 -1.13 20.06 -14.08
C PRO A 28 -0.40 19.03 -13.22
N LYS A 29 0.04 17.93 -13.82
CA LYS A 29 0.60 16.77 -13.09
C LYS A 29 1.67 17.18 -12.06
N ALA A 30 2.58 18.09 -12.39
CA ALA A 30 3.61 18.57 -11.47
C ALA A 30 3.03 19.28 -10.23
N LYS A 31 1.95 20.07 -10.39
CA LYS A 31 1.24 20.72 -9.29
C LYS A 31 0.54 19.68 -8.42
N ALA A 32 -0.18 18.75 -9.03
CA ALA A 32 -0.86 17.66 -8.32
C ALA A 32 0.14 16.82 -7.52
N ALA A 33 1.28 16.44 -8.11
CA ALA A 33 2.34 15.70 -7.45
C ALA A 33 2.92 16.45 -6.23
N LYS A 34 3.17 17.75 -6.37
CA LYS A 34 3.68 18.59 -5.26
C LYS A 34 2.71 18.63 -4.07
N LEU A 35 1.40 18.62 -4.32
CA LEU A 35 0.38 18.58 -3.28
C LEU A 35 0.23 17.18 -2.71
N ALA A 36 0.13 16.17 -3.56
CA ALA A 36 -0.07 14.77 -3.16
C ALA A 36 1.09 14.24 -2.30
N LYS A 37 2.35 14.57 -2.66
CA LYS A 37 3.56 14.11 -1.92
C LYS A 37 3.71 14.73 -0.53
N LYS A 38 2.82 15.63 -0.11
CA LYS A 38 2.72 16.07 1.29
C LYS A 38 1.98 15.07 2.17
N TRP A 39 1.29 14.09 1.59
CA TRP A 39 0.52 13.05 2.26
C TRP A 39 -0.55 13.58 3.23
N GLY A 40 -0.96 14.84 3.05
CA GLY A 40 -1.96 15.54 3.87
C GLY A 40 -3.38 15.45 3.30
N PHE A 41 -4.23 16.40 3.69
CA PHE A 41 -5.62 16.52 3.24
C PHE A 41 -5.78 16.42 1.72
N ASP A 42 -4.93 17.10 0.94
CA ASP A 42 -5.01 17.12 -0.53
C ASP A 42 -4.88 15.71 -1.12
N TYR A 43 -4.03 14.85 -0.53
CA TYR A 43 -3.85 13.47 -0.98
C TYR A 43 -5.07 12.59 -0.67
N TRP A 44 -5.62 12.70 0.53
CA TRP A 44 -6.65 11.78 1.03
C TRP A 44 -8.07 12.25 0.71
N ASP A 45 -8.41 13.46 1.12
CA ASP A 45 -9.79 13.96 1.14
C ASP A 45 -10.01 15.23 0.32
N GLY A 46 -8.95 15.74 -0.33
CA GLY A 46 -8.97 16.92 -1.19
C GLY A 46 -9.60 16.69 -2.56
N ASP A 47 -9.17 17.46 -3.54
CA ASP A 47 -9.70 17.34 -4.91
C ASP A 47 -9.29 16.01 -5.58
N ARG A 48 -10.26 15.31 -6.19
CA ARG A 48 -10.03 14.04 -6.91
C ARG A 48 -8.97 14.14 -8.02
N ARG A 49 -8.76 15.33 -8.56
CA ARG A 49 -7.71 15.62 -9.54
C ARG A 49 -6.30 15.61 -8.95
N ILE A 50 -6.18 15.65 -7.62
CA ILE A 50 -4.89 15.48 -6.94
C ILE A 50 -4.64 14.00 -6.67
N ASN A 51 -5.53 13.33 -5.93
CA ASN A 51 -5.43 11.88 -5.70
C ASN A 51 -6.79 11.24 -5.34
N TYR A 52 -7.02 10.82 -4.09
CA TYR A 52 -8.19 10.00 -3.72
C TYR A 52 -9.54 10.72 -3.85
N GLY A 53 -9.60 12.02 -3.53
CA GLY A 53 -10.87 12.77 -3.61
C GLY A 53 -11.91 12.33 -2.58
N GLY A 54 -11.47 11.99 -1.38
CA GLY A 54 -12.29 11.47 -0.29
C GLY A 54 -12.07 9.97 -0.05
N TYR A 55 -11.05 9.63 0.74
CA TYR A 55 -10.77 8.25 1.13
C TYR A 55 -11.56 7.89 2.37
N LYS A 56 -12.73 7.28 2.15
CA LYS A 56 -13.69 6.90 3.20
C LYS A 56 -13.76 5.38 3.34
N TYR A 57 -14.09 4.93 4.55
CA TYR A 57 -14.39 3.52 4.79
C TYR A 57 -15.66 3.12 4.04
N ILE A 58 -15.58 2.03 3.33
CA ILE A 58 -16.70 1.38 2.65
C ILE A 58 -16.85 0.01 3.27
N GLU A 59 -18.01 -0.25 3.87
CA GLU A 59 -18.32 -1.50 4.58
C GLU A 59 -18.10 -2.73 3.69
N GLY A 60 -17.38 -3.72 4.21
CA GLY A 60 -17.10 -4.98 3.53
C GLY A 60 -16.07 -4.89 2.37
N ARG A 61 -15.57 -3.71 2.03
CA ARG A 61 -14.64 -3.55 0.91
C ARG A 61 -13.31 -4.26 1.18
N TRP A 62 -12.68 -3.99 2.30
CA TRP A 62 -11.40 -4.57 2.69
C TRP A 62 -11.53 -5.95 3.33
N GLU A 63 -12.72 -6.30 3.80
CA GLU A 63 -13.02 -7.60 4.41
C GLU A 63 -12.68 -8.78 3.50
N LYS A 64 -12.87 -8.63 2.18
CA LYS A 64 -12.51 -9.66 1.20
C LYS A 64 -10.99 -9.92 1.18
N ILE A 65 -10.19 -8.85 1.17
CA ILE A 65 -8.72 -8.97 1.19
C ILE A 65 -8.26 -9.51 2.54
N ALA A 66 -8.79 -9.00 3.65
CA ALA A 66 -8.48 -9.50 4.98
C ALA A 66 -8.77 -11.02 5.08
N SER A 67 -9.92 -11.49 4.57
CA SER A 67 -10.29 -12.91 4.56
C SER A 67 -9.30 -13.77 3.78
N GLU A 68 -8.86 -13.32 2.60
CA GLU A 68 -7.88 -14.04 1.79
C GLU A 68 -6.51 -14.11 2.48
N LEU A 69 -6.04 -13.00 3.06
CA LEU A 69 -4.79 -12.97 3.81
C LEU A 69 -4.86 -13.86 5.07
N ILE A 70 -5.97 -13.83 5.81
CA ILE A 70 -6.21 -14.71 6.97
C ILE A 70 -6.11 -16.18 6.55
N ARG A 71 -6.81 -16.55 5.48
CA ARG A 71 -6.84 -17.92 4.97
C ARG A 71 -5.45 -18.39 4.51
N HIS A 72 -4.77 -17.58 3.70
CA HIS A 72 -3.48 -17.94 3.10
C HIS A 72 -2.38 -18.07 4.17
N TYR A 73 -2.25 -17.07 5.03
CA TYR A 73 -1.21 -17.05 6.07
C TYR A 73 -1.61 -17.80 7.35
N LYS A 74 -2.83 -18.38 7.38
CA LYS A 74 -3.38 -19.15 8.54
C LYS A 74 -3.38 -18.30 9.81
N LEU A 75 -3.82 -17.05 9.70
CA LEU A 75 -3.88 -16.14 10.83
C LEU A 75 -5.03 -16.54 11.77
N THR A 76 -4.83 -16.28 13.06
CA THR A 76 -5.77 -16.59 14.13
C THR A 76 -5.99 -15.38 15.05
N ASN A 77 -6.88 -15.50 16.02
CA ASN A 77 -7.07 -14.46 17.04
C ASN A 77 -5.79 -14.16 17.87
N ASN A 78 -4.81 -15.04 17.87
CA ASN A 78 -3.55 -14.84 18.61
C ASN A 78 -2.44 -14.25 17.72
N SER A 79 -2.70 -14.06 16.43
CA SER A 79 -1.70 -13.54 15.49
C SER A 79 -1.45 -12.05 15.70
N LYS A 80 -0.25 -11.62 15.34
CA LYS A 80 0.19 -10.22 15.32
C LYS A 80 0.49 -9.83 13.89
N ILE A 81 -0.13 -8.75 13.40
CA ILE A 81 0.05 -8.29 12.02
C ILE A 81 0.47 -6.82 11.95
N LEU A 82 1.26 -6.49 10.92
CA LEU A 82 1.69 -5.14 10.61
C LEU A 82 1.28 -4.75 9.18
N ASP A 83 0.61 -3.61 9.04
CA ASP A 83 0.31 -2.96 7.75
C ASP A 83 1.26 -1.76 7.56
N ILE A 84 2.14 -1.83 6.56
CA ILE A 84 3.14 -0.80 6.28
C ILE A 84 2.61 0.11 5.15
N GLY A 85 2.33 1.37 5.48
CA GLY A 85 1.59 2.29 4.63
C GLY A 85 0.08 2.10 4.78
N CYS A 86 -0.36 1.96 6.02
CA CYS A 86 -1.74 1.58 6.37
C CYS A 86 -2.80 2.65 6.05
N GLY A 87 -2.39 3.89 5.74
CA GLY A 87 -3.29 5.00 5.52
C GLY A 87 -4.21 5.24 6.73
N LYS A 88 -5.52 5.26 6.49
CA LYS A 88 -6.53 5.40 7.55
C LYS A 88 -6.86 4.09 8.29
N GLY A 89 -6.08 3.02 8.08
CA GLY A 89 -6.21 1.74 8.80
C GLY A 89 -7.45 0.91 8.47
N PHE A 90 -8.11 1.14 7.34
CA PHE A 90 -9.38 0.47 7.02
C PHE A 90 -9.26 -1.04 6.85
N LEU A 91 -8.15 -1.53 6.29
CA LEU A 91 -7.90 -2.97 6.18
C LEU A 91 -7.67 -3.60 7.58
N LEU A 92 -6.91 -2.94 8.45
CA LEU A 92 -6.70 -3.39 9.83
C LEU A 92 -8.01 -3.42 10.64
N HIS A 93 -8.91 -2.46 10.40
CA HIS A 93 -10.23 -2.47 10.99
C HIS A 93 -11.02 -3.73 10.59
N ASP A 94 -10.98 -4.11 9.30
CA ASP A 94 -11.68 -5.29 8.82
C ASP A 94 -11.02 -6.59 9.31
N PHE A 95 -9.68 -6.62 9.50
CA PHE A 95 -9.02 -7.73 10.20
C PHE A 95 -9.57 -7.93 11.63
N LYS A 96 -9.74 -6.85 12.39
CA LYS A 96 -10.30 -6.93 13.76
C LYS A 96 -11.78 -7.34 13.78
N LYS A 97 -12.55 -7.02 12.74
CA LYS A 97 -13.92 -7.52 12.59
C LYS A 97 -13.96 -9.04 12.40
N LEU A 98 -13.06 -9.58 11.56
CA LEU A 98 -13.00 -11.01 11.25
C LEU A 98 -12.34 -11.83 12.36
N LEU A 99 -11.33 -11.28 13.00
CA LEU A 99 -10.58 -11.90 14.10
C LEU A 99 -10.49 -10.90 15.27
N PRO A 100 -11.48 -10.84 16.17
CA PRO A 100 -11.52 -9.83 17.24
C PRO A 100 -10.33 -9.85 18.20
N GLY A 101 -9.68 -11.01 18.35
CA GLY A 101 -8.48 -11.17 19.22
C GLY A 101 -7.15 -10.85 18.53
N ILE A 102 -7.13 -10.62 17.21
CA ILE A 102 -5.88 -10.34 16.48
C ILE A 102 -5.22 -9.04 16.97
N THR A 103 -3.92 -9.09 17.14
CA THR A 103 -3.13 -7.88 17.43
C THR A 103 -2.76 -7.20 16.10
N THR A 104 -3.16 -5.97 15.93
CA THR A 104 -2.87 -5.18 14.72
C THR A 104 -1.96 -4.00 15.03
N ARG A 105 -1.04 -3.71 14.13
CA ARG A 105 -0.31 -2.45 14.06
C ARG A 105 -0.34 -1.93 12.64
N GLY A 106 -0.45 -0.64 12.49
CA GLY A 106 -0.31 0.06 11.22
C GLY A 106 0.74 1.15 11.33
N LEU A 107 1.53 1.35 10.27
CA LEU A 107 2.48 2.45 10.20
C LEU A 107 2.25 3.23 8.91
N ASP A 108 2.16 4.54 9.01
CA ASP A 108 2.03 5.43 7.85
C ASP A 108 2.84 6.72 8.03
N VAL A 109 3.31 7.29 6.91
CA VAL A 109 4.01 8.57 6.88
C VAL A 109 3.06 9.76 7.00
N SER A 110 1.77 9.53 6.83
CA SER A 110 0.72 10.54 6.83
C SER A 110 0.10 10.73 8.22
N GLU A 111 0.52 11.74 8.94
CA GLU A 111 -0.16 12.15 10.19
C GLU A 111 -1.65 12.45 9.95
N TYR A 112 -1.98 13.01 8.77
CA TYR A 112 -3.37 13.28 8.40
C TYR A 112 -4.20 12.00 8.32
N ALA A 113 -3.69 10.96 7.66
CA ALA A 113 -4.40 9.69 7.53
C ALA A 113 -4.65 9.04 8.90
N ILE A 114 -3.62 8.98 9.74
CA ILE A 114 -3.70 8.44 11.10
C ILE A 114 -4.72 9.22 11.94
N SER A 115 -4.66 10.56 11.91
CA SER A 115 -5.58 11.41 12.66
C SER A 115 -7.04 11.30 12.19
N ASN A 116 -7.26 10.92 10.92
CA ASN A 116 -8.57 10.74 10.30
C ASN A 116 -8.94 9.26 10.06
N SER A 117 -8.34 8.36 10.82
CA SER A 117 -8.69 6.93 10.87
C SER A 117 -10.00 6.70 11.63
N LYS A 118 -10.52 5.47 11.55
CA LYS A 118 -11.65 5.09 12.41
C LYS A 118 -11.20 5.04 13.88
N GLU A 119 -12.09 5.44 14.78
CA GLU A 119 -11.78 5.56 16.21
C GLU A 119 -11.35 4.20 16.81
N GLU A 120 -11.99 3.10 16.34
CA GLU A 120 -11.72 1.74 16.81
C GLU A 120 -10.32 1.23 16.46
N ILE A 121 -9.64 1.86 15.48
CA ILE A 121 -8.30 1.45 15.01
C ILE A 121 -7.20 2.47 15.32
N LYS A 122 -7.56 3.69 15.63
CA LYS A 122 -6.65 4.83 15.78
C LYS A 122 -5.50 4.59 16.77
N GLY A 123 -5.78 3.97 17.90
CA GLY A 123 -4.77 3.63 18.92
C GLY A 123 -3.77 2.54 18.51
N PHE A 124 -3.94 1.95 17.32
CA PHE A 124 -3.06 0.91 16.78
C PHE A 124 -2.25 1.39 15.58
N LEU A 125 -2.29 2.68 15.27
CA LEU A 125 -1.58 3.28 14.13
C LEU A 125 -0.44 4.17 14.62
N ASP A 126 0.74 3.96 14.05
CA ASP A 126 1.97 4.68 14.37
C ASP A 126 2.39 5.57 13.17
N HIS A 127 2.85 6.79 13.46
CA HIS A 127 3.46 7.65 12.45
C HIS A 127 4.91 7.26 12.23
N GLY A 128 5.30 6.97 10.98
CA GLY A 128 6.67 6.57 10.68
C GLY A 128 6.93 6.29 9.20
N CYS A 129 8.16 5.92 8.91
CA CYS A 129 8.60 5.62 7.54
C CYS A 129 8.84 4.12 7.38
N ALA A 130 8.38 3.56 6.26
CA ALA A 130 8.58 2.16 5.91
C ALA A 130 10.06 1.73 5.86
N SER A 131 10.97 2.66 5.62
CA SER A 131 12.43 2.41 5.58
C SER A 131 13.12 2.37 6.95
N ALA A 132 12.37 2.55 8.05
CA ALA A 132 12.89 2.50 9.42
C ALA A 132 11.73 2.16 10.37
N LEU A 133 11.39 0.88 10.48
CA LEU A 133 10.29 0.42 11.31
C LEU A 133 10.67 0.40 12.79
N PRO A 134 9.87 1.01 13.68
CA PRO A 134 10.17 1.11 15.11
C PRO A 134 9.78 -0.18 15.87
N TYR A 135 9.93 -1.33 15.24
CA TYR A 135 9.55 -2.62 15.81
C TYR A 135 10.75 -3.57 15.88
N GLU A 136 10.71 -4.50 16.80
CA GLU A 136 11.75 -5.52 16.94
C GLU A 136 11.69 -6.56 15.80
N ALA A 137 12.82 -7.24 15.57
CA ALA A 137 12.88 -8.32 14.59
C ALA A 137 11.91 -9.45 14.99
N ASN A 138 11.27 -10.06 13.98
CA ASN A 138 10.34 -11.19 14.15
C ASN A 138 9.19 -10.92 15.15
N SER A 139 8.76 -9.66 15.27
CA SER A 139 7.69 -9.27 16.20
C SER A 139 6.28 -9.48 15.65
N PHE A 140 6.13 -9.81 14.36
CA PHE A 140 4.85 -10.05 13.70
C PHE A 140 4.78 -11.42 13.00
N ASP A 141 3.59 -12.02 12.99
CA ASP A 141 3.29 -13.25 12.25
C ASP A 141 3.09 -12.99 10.75
N LEU A 142 2.68 -11.76 10.40
CA LEU A 142 2.57 -11.26 9.02
C LEU A 142 2.88 -9.77 9.00
N ALA A 143 3.77 -9.33 8.13
CA ALA A 143 3.91 -7.94 7.74
C ALA A 143 3.53 -7.77 6.26
N PHE A 144 2.71 -6.77 5.93
CA PHE A 144 2.30 -6.54 4.56
C PHE A 144 2.28 -5.05 4.22
N SER A 145 2.29 -4.77 2.90
CA SER A 145 2.26 -3.42 2.37
C SER A 145 1.44 -3.40 1.07
N ILE A 146 0.41 -2.58 1.00
CA ILE A 146 -0.44 -2.44 -0.19
C ILE A 146 -0.36 -1.02 -0.73
N ASN A 147 0.05 -0.88 -1.99
CA ASN A 147 0.15 0.40 -2.69
C ASN A 147 1.04 1.45 -2.02
N THR A 148 2.13 1.03 -1.39
CA THR A 148 3.04 1.93 -0.67
C THR A 148 4.44 1.95 -1.26
N PHE A 149 5.06 0.79 -1.48
CA PHE A 149 6.49 0.68 -1.81
C PHE A 149 6.87 1.33 -3.14
N HIS A 150 5.97 1.37 -4.12
CA HIS A 150 6.23 2.07 -5.38
C HIS A 150 6.36 3.60 -5.23
N ASN A 151 5.96 4.16 -4.09
CA ASN A 151 6.14 5.60 -3.78
C ASN A 151 7.49 5.93 -3.14
N LEU A 152 8.35 4.94 -2.90
CA LEU A 152 9.64 5.12 -2.26
C LEU A 152 10.74 5.28 -3.31
N GLY A 153 11.62 6.26 -3.13
CA GLY A 153 12.85 6.33 -3.92
C GLY A 153 13.77 5.15 -3.62
N ASN A 154 14.67 4.78 -4.55
CA ASN A 154 15.47 3.56 -4.53
C ASN A 154 16.09 3.20 -3.16
N LYS A 155 16.77 4.15 -2.51
CA LYS A 155 17.39 3.91 -1.20
C LYS A 155 16.36 3.55 -0.12
N LYS A 156 15.20 4.22 -0.12
CA LYS A 156 14.13 3.94 0.85
C LYS A 156 13.42 2.63 0.54
N LEU A 157 13.27 2.28 -0.74
CA LEU A 157 12.69 1.00 -1.16
C LEU A 157 13.56 -0.16 -0.69
N GLU A 158 14.87 -0.11 -0.93
CA GLU A 158 15.81 -1.14 -0.44
C GLU A 158 15.69 -1.34 1.07
N LEU A 159 15.70 -0.24 1.83
CA LEU A 159 15.56 -0.31 3.28
C LEU A 159 14.19 -0.85 3.70
N ALA A 160 13.09 -0.46 3.02
CA ALA A 160 11.76 -0.94 3.35
C ALA A 160 11.60 -2.45 3.10
N LEU A 161 12.20 -2.99 2.02
CA LEU A 161 12.22 -4.43 1.76
C LEU A 161 13.03 -5.20 2.82
N LYS A 162 14.13 -4.64 3.30
CA LYS A 162 14.90 -5.22 4.42
C LYS A 162 14.12 -5.14 5.74
N GLU A 163 13.46 -4.03 6.00
CA GLU A 163 12.70 -3.82 7.24
C GLU A 163 11.47 -4.74 7.34
N ILE A 164 10.69 -4.91 6.25
CA ILE A 164 9.56 -5.83 6.27
C ILE A 164 10.02 -7.28 6.53
N SER A 165 11.17 -7.68 5.97
CA SER A 165 11.78 -8.99 6.21
C SER A 165 12.32 -9.14 7.62
N ARG A 166 12.88 -8.07 8.19
CA ARG A 166 13.39 -8.08 9.56
C ARG A 166 12.28 -8.28 10.60
N VAL A 167 11.13 -7.66 10.40
CA VAL A 167 10.05 -7.66 11.41
C VAL A 167 9.12 -8.87 11.33
N SER A 168 9.14 -9.62 10.21
CA SER A 168 8.28 -10.81 10.04
C SER A 168 8.88 -11.81 9.04
N ASN A 169 8.71 -13.10 9.32
CA ASN A 169 9.08 -14.19 8.42
C ASN A 169 8.01 -14.49 7.35
N LYS A 170 6.80 -13.91 7.47
CA LYS A 170 5.76 -13.96 6.44
C LYS A 170 5.49 -12.55 5.97
N GLN A 171 5.74 -12.30 4.68
CA GLN A 171 5.59 -10.96 4.13
C GLN A 171 4.74 -10.99 2.87
N TYR A 172 4.08 -9.87 2.61
CA TYR A 172 3.37 -9.60 1.36
C TYR A 172 3.49 -8.13 0.98
N PHE A 173 3.73 -7.85 -0.29
CA PHE A 173 3.50 -6.52 -0.81
C PHE A 173 2.73 -6.53 -2.13
N CYS A 174 1.93 -5.49 -2.34
CA CYS A 174 1.29 -5.20 -3.61
C CYS A 174 1.70 -3.82 -4.08
N VAL A 175 2.14 -3.72 -5.33
CA VAL A 175 2.62 -2.46 -5.94
C VAL A 175 2.07 -2.29 -7.34
N GLU A 176 2.13 -1.07 -7.85
CA GLU A 176 1.81 -0.77 -9.23
C GLU A 176 2.96 -1.18 -10.16
N SER A 177 2.59 -1.70 -11.33
CA SER A 177 3.52 -2.20 -12.34
C SER A 177 2.90 -2.10 -13.75
N TYR A 178 3.62 -2.50 -14.77
CA TYR A 178 3.17 -2.54 -16.16
C TYR A 178 3.79 -3.74 -16.90
N ARG A 179 3.07 -4.29 -17.88
CA ARG A 179 3.48 -5.42 -18.74
C ARG A 179 3.77 -4.97 -20.18
N THR A 180 3.14 -3.87 -20.59
CA THR A 180 3.23 -3.33 -21.94
C THR A 180 3.59 -1.85 -21.92
N GLU A 181 4.05 -1.30 -23.05
CA GLU A 181 4.33 0.14 -23.16
C GLU A 181 3.06 0.99 -23.01
N GLU A 182 1.88 0.47 -23.37
CA GLU A 182 0.61 1.14 -23.14
C GLU A 182 0.30 1.25 -21.65
N GLU A 183 0.37 0.15 -20.90
CA GLU A 183 0.20 0.16 -19.44
C GLU A 183 1.23 1.07 -18.74
N LYS A 184 2.46 1.09 -19.25
CA LYS A 184 3.50 2.00 -18.75
C LYS A 184 3.13 3.47 -18.97
N ALA A 185 2.66 3.81 -20.16
CA ALA A 185 2.20 5.17 -20.46
C ALA A 185 1.01 5.54 -19.57
N ASN A 186 0.03 4.65 -19.39
CA ASN A 186 -1.12 4.84 -18.53
C ASN A 186 -0.72 5.07 -17.07
N LEU A 187 0.18 4.25 -16.53
CA LEU A 187 0.74 4.40 -15.20
C LEU A 187 1.47 5.75 -15.04
N LEU A 188 2.32 6.10 -16.00
CA LEU A 188 3.02 7.38 -16.04
C LEU A 188 2.07 8.58 -16.09
N PHE A 189 0.97 8.48 -16.85
CA PHE A 189 -0.02 9.55 -16.94
C PHE A 189 -0.83 9.69 -15.67
N TRP A 190 -1.18 8.59 -15.03
CA TRP A 190 -2.05 8.59 -13.86
C TRP A 190 -1.33 9.00 -12.59
N GLN A 191 -0.20 8.36 -12.30
CA GLN A 191 0.45 8.47 -11.00
C GLN A 191 1.15 9.80 -10.75
N VAL A 192 0.97 10.33 -9.54
CA VAL A 192 1.58 11.58 -9.08
C VAL A 192 2.55 11.41 -7.93
N THR A 193 2.51 10.27 -7.24
CA THR A 193 3.39 9.98 -6.09
C THR A 193 4.41 8.87 -6.36
N CYS A 194 4.17 8.06 -7.39
CA CYS A 194 5.03 6.94 -7.76
C CYS A 194 6.45 7.40 -8.11
N GLU A 195 7.43 6.74 -7.50
CA GLU A 195 8.88 6.89 -7.74
C GLU A 195 9.45 5.66 -8.47
N GLN A 196 8.74 4.53 -8.42
CA GLN A 196 9.17 3.24 -8.98
C GLN A 196 8.23 2.84 -10.15
N PHE A 197 8.64 3.21 -11.35
CA PHE A 197 7.95 2.78 -12.57
C PHE A 197 8.62 1.51 -13.11
N ASN A 198 8.48 0.42 -12.36
CA ASN A 198 9.13 -0.85 -12.61
C ASN A 198 8.16 -1.84 -13.27
N ASN A 199 8.65 -2.63 -14.24
CA ASN A 199 7.97 -3.83 -14.72
C ASN A 199 8.13 -5.00 -13.73
N PRO A 200 7.47 -6.16 -13.92
CA PRO A 200 7.62 -7.30 -13.04
C PRO A 200 9.06 -7.78 -12.84
N GLU A 201 9.89 -7.82 -13.91
CA GLU A 201 11.29 -8.26 -13.84
C GLU A 201 12.13 -7.31 -12.97
N ASP A 202 11.92 -6.00 -13.08
CA ASP A 202 12.60 -5.00 -12.25
C ASP A 202 12.17 -5.11 -10.77
N TRP A 203 10.89 -5.43 -10.49
CA TRP A 203 10.43 -5.70 -9.13
C TRP A 203 11.04 -6.98 -8.56
N GLU A 204 11.12 -8.05 -9.35
CA GLU A 204 11.78 -9.31 -8.96
C GLU A 204 13.28 -9.10 -8.74
N TRP A 205 13.92 -8.23 -9.52
CA TRP A 205 15.31 -7.84 -9.30
C TRP A 205 15.48 -7.16 -7.94
N TRP A 206 14.60 -6.21 -7.57
CA TRP A 206 14.62 -5.57 -6.25
C TRP A 206 14.49 -6.59 -5.12
N VAL A 207 13.56 -7.52 -5.25
CA VAL A 207 13.37 -8.64 -4.30
C VAL A 207 14.66 -9.47 -4.18
N SER A 208 15.30 -9.80 -5.31
CA SER A 208 16.55 -10.59 -5.33
C SER A 208 17.76 -9.88 -4.70
N LYS A 209 17.72 -8.56 -4.55
CA LYS A 209 18.79 -7.75 -3.95
C LYS A 209 18.60 -7.50 -2.46
N THR A 210 17.50 -7.95 -1.93
CA THR A 210 17.16 -7.84 -0.51
C THR A 210 16.91 -9.22 0.08
N GLU A 211 16.74 -9.31 1.40
CA GLU A 211 16.41 -10.56 2.08
C GLU A 211 14.89 -10.84 2.07
N TYR A 212 14.16 -10.26 1.10
CA TYR A 212 12.73 -10.45 0.99
C TYR A 212 12.41 -11.82 0.39
N GLU A 213 11.68 -12.64 1.13
CA GLU A 213 11.26 -13.99 0.74
C GLU A 213 9.72 -14.15 0.69
N GLY A 214 9.00 -13.05 0.92
CA GLY A 214 7.55 -13.03 0.98
C GLY A 214 6.86 -13.12 -0.38
N ASP A 215 5.54 -13.13 -0.33
CA ASP A 215 4.71 -13.12 -1.53
C ASP A 215 4.50 -11.68 -2.03
N PHE A 216 4.17 -11.53 -3.33
CA PHE A 216 3.93 -10.23 -3.92
C PHE A 216 2.88 -10.28 -5.04
N SER A 217 2.34 -9.11 -5.38
CA SER A 217 1.50 -8.95 -6.57
C SER A 217 1.58 -7.53 -7.15
N PHE A 218 0.99 -7.38 -8.32
CA PHE A 218 1.01 -6.13 -9.07
C PHE A 218 -0.39 -5.64 -9.41
N ILE A 219 -0.55 -4.32 -9.50
CA ILE A 219 -1.71 -3.65 -10.07
C ILE A 219 -1.29 -3.01 -11.39
N TYR A 220 -2.03 -3.31 -12.47
CA TYR A 220 -1.78 -2.80 -13.80
C TYR A 220 -2.82 -1.75 -14.19
N PHE A 221 -2.43 -0.81 -15.06
CA PHE A 221 -3.27 0.27 -15.58
C PHE A 221 -3.60 0.04 -17.06
N GLU A 222 -4.73 -0.61 -17.29
CA GLU A 222 -5.23 -0.98 -18.63
C GLU A 222 -6.02 0.15 -19.30
#